data_324a0eac9384c7c497e33510a479d9a5
#
_entry.id   324a0eac9384c7c497e33510a479d9a5
#
_cell.length_a   1.000
_cell.length_b   1.000
_cell.length_c   1.000
_cell.angle_alpha   90.00
_cell.angle_beta   90.00
_cell.angle_gamma   90.00
#
_symmetry.space_group_name_H-M   'P 1'
#
loop_
_entity.id
_entity.type
_entity.pdbx_description
1 polymer ?
#
loop_
_entity_poly.entity_id
_entity_poly.type
_entity_poly.pdbx_seq_one_letter_code
_entity_poly.pdbx_strand_id
1 'polypeptide(L)'
;MVLWSQLRTSDRDASDGTLEALEQIVAAIRQRFPEAKIVVRGDSAFARDALLSWCEANGIFYCVGLARNSRLEEKLESAMAAAAEKHCLCGGSPTRVFVQFEHDTLKGWTRSRRVIGKTEVTNQGSNPRFILTNLDERGLLTKEGVKLLEGDGQWIYEQLYCERGNAENRIKQMTLDLQCDRTSTHWISSNQLRLWFSAFAYLLLERLRALGLKGTELERAAMGTIRLRILKVAAHVQVSVRRVYVRLCSAFPLQEAFRQCQRRLEVFATG
;
A
#
# COMPACT_ATOMS: atom_id res chain seq x y z
N MET A 1 4.15 -5.20 -4.10
CA MET A 1 3.61 -6.41 -4.78
C MET A 1 2.10 -6.46 -4.55
N VAL A 2 1.31 -6.86 -5.55
CA VAL A 2 -0.14 -7.11 -5.41
C VAL A 2 -0.31 -8.55 -4.91
N LEU A 3 -1.06 -8.75 -3.83
CA LEU A 3 -1.35 -10.08 -3.27
C LEU A 3 -2.79 -10.51 -3.54
N TRP A 4 -3.69 -9.53 -3.64
CA TRP A 4 -5.12 -9.77 -3.86
C TRP A 4 -5.72 -8.63 -4.68
N SER A 5 -6.64 -8.94 -5.56
CA SER A 5 -7.43 -7.96 -6.29
C SER A 5 -8.82 -8.54 -6.59
N GLN A 6 -9.86 -7.83 -6.17
CA GLN A 6 -11.23 -8.28 -6.28
C GLN A 6 -12.16 -7.13 -6.67
N LEU A 7 -13.01 -7.38 -7.66
CA LEU A 7 -14.11 -6.49 -7.99
C LEU A 7 -15.29 -6.74 -7.05
N ARG A 8 -15.99 -5.68 -6.75
CA ARG A 8 -17.25 -5.69 -6.01
C ARG A 8 -18.29 -4.89 -6.74
N THR A 9 -19.54 -5.17 -6.50
CA THR A 9 -20.65 -4.32 -6.93
C THR A 9 -20.68 -3.04 -6.08
N SER A 10 -21.21 -1.96 -6.63
CA SER A 10 -21.21 -0.63 -5.98
C SER A 10 -22.09 -0.54 -4.73
N ASP A 11 -22.98 -1.52 -4.53
CA ASP A 11 -23.88 -1.65 -3.38
C ASP A 11 -23.22 -2.33 -2.16
N ARG A 12 -22.00 -2.85 -2.30
CA ARG A 12 -21.26 -3.51 -1.24
C ARG A 12 -20.35 -2.56 -0.48
N ASP A 13 -20.16 -2.85 0.81
CA ASP A 13 -19.20 -2.11 1.65
C ASP A 13 -17.78 -2.23 1.09
N ALA A 14 -17.01 -1.15 1.25
CA ALA A 14 -15.63 -1.11 0.76
C ALA A 14 -14.71 -2.17 1.40
N SER A 15 -15.04 -2.68 2.58
CA SER A 15 -14.30 -3.73 3.28
C SER A 15 -14.82 -5.15 3.03
N ASP A 16 -15.89 -5.31 2.25
CA ASP A 16 -16.48 -6.63 1.96
C ASP A 16 -15.47 -7.56 1.27
N GLY A 17 -15.36 -8.80 1.72
CA GLY A 17 -14.37 -9.77 1.24
C GLY A 17 -12.94 -9.56 1.75
N THR A 18 -12.69 -8.53 2.58
CA THR A 18 -11.34 -8.25 3.08
C THR A 18 -10.87 -9.29 4.10
N LEU A 19 -11.75 -9.74 4.97
CA LEU A 19 -11.41 -10.72 6.00
C LEU A 19 -11.01 -12.05 5.35
N GLU A 20 -11.80 -12.55 4.43
CA GLU A 20 -11.55 -13.78 3.69
C GLU A 20 -10.24 -13.71 2.86
N ALA A 21 -9.97 -12.55 2.28
CA ALA A 21 -8.71 -12.32 1.57
C ALA A 21 -7.52 -12.35 2.52
N LEU A 22 -7.62 -11.71 3.69
CA LEU A 22 -6.55 -11.69 4.69
C LEU A 22 -6.31 -13.08 5.29
N GLU A 23 -7.35 -13.86 5.55
CA GLU A 23 -7.22 -15.26 6.03
C GLU A 23 -6.35 -16.08 5.08
N GLN A 24 -6.62 -16.01 3.78
CA GLN A 24 -5.85 -16.74 2.77
C GLN A 24 -4.41 -16.21 2.65
N ILE A 25 -4.23 -14.89 2.64
CA ILE A 25 -2.90 -14.26 2.55
C ILE A 25 -2.05 -14.61 3.76
N VAL A 26 -2.61 -14.50 4.96
CA VAL A 26 -1.91 -14.79 6.22
C VAL A 26 -1.57 -16.27 6.32
N ALA A 27 -2.48 -17.16 5.94
CA ALA A 27 -2.22 -18.60 5.92
C ALA A 27 -1.05 -18.93 4.97
N ALA A 28 -1.04 -18.39 3.76
CA ALA A 28 0.04 -18.57 2.80
C ALA A 28 1.40 -18.00 3.29
N ILE A 29 1.39 -16.84 3.95
CA ILE A 29 2.60 -16.25 4.53
C ILE A 29 3.14 -17.15 5.64
N ARG A 30 2.29 -17.58 6.58
CA ARG A 30 2.69 -18.40 7.73
C ARG A 30 3.16 -19.80 7.34
N GLN A 31 2.59 -20.37 6.29
CA GLN A 31 3.08 -21.65 5.74
C GLN A 31 4.55 -21.56 5.33
N ARG A 32 4.97 -20.44 4.74
CA ARG A 32 6.35 -20.23 4.27
C ARG A 32 7.25 -19.58 5.31
N PHE A 33 6.68 -18.69 6.13
CA PHE A 33 7.37 -17.87 7.13
C PHE A 33 6.60 -17.89 8.46
N PRO A 34 6.69 -18.98 9.25
CA PRO A 34 5.87 -19.15 10.47
C PRO A 34 6.05 -18.03 11.49
N GLU A 35 7.25 -17.48 11.59
CA GLU A 35 7.61 -16.45 12.57
C GLU A 35 7.40 -15.01 12.05
N ALA A 36 6.86 -14.84 10.83
CA ALA A 36 6.67 -13.52 10.24
C ALA A 36 5.73 -12.67 11.10
N LYS A 37 6.19 -11.48 11.44
CA LYS A 37 5.35 -10.45 12.07
C LYS A 37 4.59 -9.72 10.97
N ILE A 38 3.26 -9.74 11.06
CA ILE A 38 2.37 -9.19 10.04
C ILE A 38 1.70 -7.94 10.59
N VAL A 39 1.75 -6.86 9.83
CA VAL A 39 1.06 -5.60 10.14
C VAL A 39 0.12 -5.26 8.99
N VAL A 40 -1.17 -5.17 9.26
CA VAL A 40 -2.19 -4.73 8.31
C VAL A 40 -2.32 -3.21 8.37
N ARG A 41 -2.22 -2.56 7.21
CA ARG A 41 -2.43 -1.12 7.08
C ARG A 41 -3.60 -0.83 6.13
N GLY A 42 -4.46 0.09 6.53
CA GLY A 42 -5.63 0.45 5.74
C GLY A 42 -6.13 1.86 6.01
N ASP A 43 -7.09 2.31 5.23
CA ASP A 43 -7.83 3.54 5.51
C ASP A 43 -8.99 3.29 6.49
N SER A 44 -9.84 4.29 6.67
CA SER A 44 -10.97 4.19 7.62
C SER A 44 -12.06 3.20 7.21
N ALA A 45 -12.10 2.76 5.97
CA ALA A 45 -13.04 1.72 5.54
C ALA A 45 -12.76 0.36 6.21
N PHE A 46 -11.49 0.13 6.59
CA PHE A 46 -11.05 -1.09 7.26
C PHE A 46 -11.18 -1.07 8.79
N ALA A 47 -11.65 0.02 9.39
CA ALA A 47 -11.89 0.12 10.83
C ALA A 47 -13.17 -0.61 11.26
N ARG A 48 -13.30 -1.89 10.92
CA ARG A 48 -14.43 -2.77 11.21
C ARG A 48 -14.09 -3.74 12.33
N ASP A 49 -15.01 -3.90 13.28
CA ASP A 49 -14.79 -4.74 14.47
C ASP A 49 -14.39 -6.19 14.13
N ALA A 50 -15.08 -6.79 13.17
CA ALA A 50 -14.80 -8.16 12.74
C ALA A 50 -13.34 -8.32 12.26
N LEU A 51 -12.84 -7.37 11.45
CA LEU A 51 -11.47 -7.39 10.95
C LEU A 51 -10.45 -7.17 12.07
N LEU A 52 -10.69 -6.17 12.93
CA LEU A 52 -9.79 -5.83 14.03
C LEU A 52 -9.70 -6.96 15.06
N SER A 53 -10.85 -7.51 15.46
CA SER A 53 -10.94 -8.63 16.39
C SER A 53 -10.28 -9.90 15.83
N TRP A 54 -10.43 -10.15 14.53
CA TRP A 54 -9.75 -11.25 13.88
C TRP A 54 -8.22 -11.06 13.89
N CYS A 55 -7.74 -9.86 13.59
CA CYS A 55 -6.31 -9.53 13.68
C CYS A 55 -5.77 -9.79 15.09
N GLU A 56 -6.49 -9.31 16.10
CA GLU A 56 -6.13 -9.47 17.51
C GLU A 56 -6.08 -10.96 17.92
N ALA A 57 -7.10 -11.73 17.54
CA ALA A 57 -7.18 -13.17 17.84
C ALA A 57 -6.06 -13.99 17.13
N ASN A 58 -5.58 -13.51 15.99
CA ASN A 58 -4.55 -14.19 15.20
C ASN A 58 -3.14 -13.62 15.38
N GLY A 59 -2.91 -12.72 16.36
CA GLY A 59 -1.60 -12.14 16.61
C GLY A 59 -1.06 -11.30 15.45
N ILE A 60 -1.97 -10.63 14.74
CA ILE A 60 -1.68 -9.73 13.63
C ILE A 60 -1.78 -8.30 14.13
N PHE A 61 -0.77 -7.51 13.83
CA PHE A 61 -0.79 -6.09 14.14
C PHE A 61 -1.56 -5.32 13.06
N TYR A 62 -2.12 -4.19 13.46
CA TYR A 62 -2.77 -3.29 12.51
C TYR A 62 -2.49 -1.82 12.80
N CYS A 63 -2.56 -1.02 11.74
CA CYS A 63 -2.53 0.43 11.79
C CYS A 63 -3.50 0.94 10.70
N VAL A 64 -4.73 1.27 11.08
CA VAL A 64 -5.80 1.66 10.16
C VAL A 64 -6.33 3.05 10.48
N GLY A 65 -6.74 3.78 9.45
CA GLY A 65 -7.39 5.06 9.62
C GLY A 65 -8.68 4.94 10.42
N LEU A 66 -9.06 5.99 11.13
CA LEU A 66 -10.35 6.10 11.77
C LEU A 66 -11.02 7.39 11.29
N ALA A 67 -12.27 7.28 10.83
CA ALA A 67 -13.05 8.43 10.41
C ALA A 67 -13.31 9.36 11.60
N ARG A 68 -13.10 10.65 11.39
CA ARG A 68 -13.35 11.67 12.43
C ARG A 68 -14.83 11.73 12.80
N ASN A 69 -15.08 12.00 14.04
CA ASN A 69 -16.41 12.30 14.57
C ASN A 69 -16.28 13.21 15.81
N SER A 70 -17.40 13.78 16.27
CA SER A 70 -17.40 14.73 17.40
C SER A 70 -16.77 14.19 18.68
N ARG A 71 -17.02 12.92 19.04
CA ARG A 71 -16.43 12.29 20.24
C ARG A 71 -14.90 12.16 20.17
N LEU A 72 -14.36 11.94 18.99
CA LEU A 72 -12.91 11.90 18.77
C LEU A 72 -12.30 13.29 18.77
N GLU A 73 -12.99 14.26 18.16
CA GLU A 73 -12.55 15.65 18.14
C GLU A 73 -12.54 16.27 19.55
N GLU A 74 -13.53 15.98 20.38
CA GLU A 74 -13.57 16.37 21.80
C GLU A 74 -12.34 15.86 22.58
N LYS A 75 -11.91 14.63 22.34
CA LYS A 75 -10.68 14.08 22.95
C LYS A 75 -9.39 14.76 22.48
N LEU A 76 -9.41 15.49 21.37
CA LEU A 76 -8.28 16.27 20.88
C LEU A 76 -8.34 17.77 21.22
N GLU A 77 -9.39 18.25 21.84
CA GLU A 77 -9.64 19.69 22.03
C GLU A 77 -8.46 20.40 22.72
N SER A 78 -7.96 19.84 23.81
CA SER A 78 -6.79 20.36 24.53
C SER A 78 -5.51 20.35 23.68
N ALA A 79 -5.30 19.30 22.90
CA ALA A 79 -4.14 19.19 22.02
C ALA A 79 -4.26 20.14 20.82
N MET A 80 -5.46 20.39 20.33
CA MET A 80 -5.72 21.38 19.28
C MET A 80 -5.43 22.80 19.76
N ALA A 81 -5.84 23.13 20.99
CA ALA A 81 -5.53 24.43 21.62
C ALA A 81 -4.00 24.61 21.77
N ALA A 82 -3.31 23.60 22.30
CA ALA A 82 -1.85 23.62 22.45
C ALA A 82 -1.12 23.71 21.09
N ALA A 83 -1.62 23.04 20.06
CA ALA A 83 -1.06 23.14 18.71
C ALA A 83 -1.27 24.53 18.09
N ALA A 84 -2.42 25.15 18.32
CA ALA A 84 -2.74 26.49 17.85
C ALA A 84 -1.84 27.55 18.53
N GLU A 85 -1.66 27.47 19.84
CA GLU A 85 -0.75 28.33 20.58
C GLU A 85 0.68 28.22 20.06
N LYS A 86 1.19 26.99 19.94
CA LYS A 86 2.53 26.74 19.39
C LYS A 86 2.69 27.22 17.96
N HIS A 87 1.66 27.11 17.13
CA HIS A 87 1.65 27.63 15.75
C HIS A 87 1.83 29.15 15.74
N CYS A 88 1.12 29.87 16.60
CA CYS A 88 1.27 31.30 16.76
C CYS A 88 2.68 31.68 17.23
N LEU A 89 3.22 31.01 18.24
CA LEU A 89 4.56 31.26 18.77
C LEU A 89 5.67 30.98 17.77
N CYS A 90 5.47 30.01 16.85
CA CYS A 90 6.43 29.65 15.80
C CYS A 90 6.25 30.43 14.51
N GLY A 91 5.62 31.60 14.54
CA GLY A 91 5.48 32.47 13.37
C GLY A 91 4.65 31.87 12.22
N GLY A 92 3.66 31.04 12.53
CA GLY A 92 2.77 30.42 11.54
C GLY A 92 3.33 29.15 10.88
N SER A 93 4.42 28.59 11.39
CA SER A 93 4.95 27.31 10.90
C SER A 93 3.99 26.16 11.23
N PRO A 94 3.81 25.17 10.32
CA PRO A 94 2.95 24.02 10.58
C PRO A 94 3.33 23.30 11.87
N THR A 95 2.37 23.16 12.78
CA THR A 95 2.61 22.54 14.08
C THR A 95 1.76 21.30 14.24
N ARG A 96 2.38 20.21 14.73
CA ARG A 96 1.74 18.92 14.99
C ARG A 96 1.83 18.54 16.47
N VAL A 97 0.73 18.01 16.99
CA VAL A 97 0.68 17.39 18.32
C VAL A 97 0.01 16.03 18.19
N PHE A 98 0.57 15.03 18.88
CA PHE A 98 0.05 13.67 18.91
C PHE A 98 -0.47 13.33 20.30
N VAL A 99 -1.64 12.72 20.36
CA VAL A 99 -2.29 12.26 21.58
C VAL A 99 -2.67 10.81 21.43
N GLN A 100 -2.55 10.05 22.49
CA GLN A 100 -2.91 8.64 22.53
C GLN A 100 -4.00 8.43 23.58
N PHE A 101 -5.03 7.67 23.24
CA PHE A 101 -6.12 7.37 24.15
C PHE A 101 -6.82 6.07 23.75
N GLU A 102 -7.54 5.50 24.70
CA GLU A 102 -8.47 4.41 24.42
C GLU A 102 -9.81 4.97 23.95
N HIS A 103 -10.36 4.32 22.95
CA HIS A 103 -11.66 4.68 22.36
C HIS A 103 -12.50 3.44 22.09
N ASP A 104 -13.78 3.59 22.30
CA ASP A 104 -14.81 2.62 21.96
C ASP A 104 -15.88 3.25 21.06
N THR A 105 -16.66 2.45 20.40
CA THR A 105 -17.86 2.90 19.70
C THR A 105 -19.10 2.47 20.45
N LEU A 106 -20.14 3.31 20.40
CA LEU A 106 -21.38 3.06 21.15
C LEU A 106 -22.08 1.74 20.79
N LYS A 107 -21.93 1.26 19.55
CA LYS A 107 -22.66 0.08 19.04
C LYS A 107 -21.87 -0.77 18.03
N GLY A 108 -20.59 -0.53 17.85
CA GLY A 108 -19.88 -1.14 16.73
C GLY A 108 -18.68 -1.99 17.09
N TRP A 109 -18.07 -1.76 18.22
CA TRP A 109 -16.88 -2.50 18.64
C TRP A 109 -17.15 -3.32 19.91
N THR A 110 -16.55 -4.49 19.95
CA THR A 110 -16.65 -5.42 21.09
C THR A 110 -15.78 -4.99 22.28
N ARG A 111 -14.81 -4.10 22.05
CA ARG A 111 -13.90 -3.59 23.09
C ARG A 111 -13.34 -2.22 22.75
N SER A 112 -12.78 -1.57 23.74
CA SER A 112 -11.97 -0.36 23.57
C SER A 112 -10.65 -0.68 22.86
N ARG A 113 -10.18 0.26 22.04
CA ARG A 113 -8.93 0.12 21.26
C ARG A 113 -8.11 1.41 21.29
N ARG A 114 -6.79 1.26 21.22
CA ARG A 114 -5.85 2.37 21.19
C ARG A 114 -6.03 3.19 19.93
N VAL A 115 -6.22 4.49 20.11
CA VAL A 115 -6.29 5.49 19.05
C VAL A 115 -5.12 6.46 19.21
N ILE A 116 -4.50 6.80 18.10
CA ILE A 116 -3.56 7.90 18.01
C ILE A 116 -4.24 9.01 17.25
N GLY A 117 -4.44 10.14 17.90
CA GLY A 117 -4.94 11.36 17.32
C GLY A 117 -3.78 12.28 16.95
N LYS A 118 -3.78 12.77 15.72
CA LYS A 118 -2.89 13.85 15.26
C LYS A 118 -3.71 15.11 15.08
N THR A 119 -3.31 16.19 15.73
CA THR A 119 -3.75 17.53 15.39
C THR A 119 -2.64 18.26 14.62
N GLU A 120 -2.98 18.92 13.55
CA GLU A 120 -2.07 19.73 12.75
C GLU A 120 -2.73 21.09 12.52
N VAL A 121 -2.02 22.13 12.87
CA VAL A 121 -2.45 23.52 12.62
C VAL A 121 -1.55 24.13 11.57
N THR A 122 -2.18 24.67 10.54
CA THR A 122 -1.54 25.35 9.42
C THR A 122 -2.28 26.66 9.15
N ASN A 123 -1.76 27.49 8.26
CA ASN A 123 -2.44 28.71 7.81
C ASN A 123 -3.81 28.45 7.15
N GLN A 124 -4.12 27.20 6.80
CA GLN A 124 -5.41 26.77 6.24
C GLN A 124 -6.40 26.28 7.31
N GLY A 125 -5.99 26.26 8.59
CA GLY A 125 -6.79 25.80 9.72
C GLY A 125 -6.28 24.48 10.33
N SER A 126 -7.10 23.90 11.22
CA SER A 126 -6.79 22.66 11.90
C SER A 126 -7.22 21.42 11.10
N ASN A 127 -6.42 20.37 11.14
CA ASN A 127 -6.65 19.12 10.43
C ASN A 127 -6.46 17.92 11.38
N PRO A 128 -7.47 17.59 12.18
CA PRO A 128 -7.42 16.41 13.06
C PRO A 128 -7.49 15.12 12.23
N ARG A 129 -6.66 14.14 12.58
CA ARG A 129 -6.64 12.81 11.99
C ARG A 129 -6.50 11.75 13.07
N PHE A 130 -7.08 10.58 12.84
CA PHE A 130 -7.09 9.51 13.80
C PHE A 130 -6.70 8.19 13.15
N ILE A 131 -5.95 7.39 13.87
CA ILE A 131 -5.61 6.01 13.49
C ILE A 131 -5.84 5.07 14.66
N LEU A 132 -6.19 3.84 14.33
CA LEU A 132 -6.33 2.71 15.24
C LEU A 132 -5.11 1.81 15.14
N THR A 133 -4.64 1.32 16.28
CA THR A 133 -3.54 0.34 16.31
C THR A 133 -3.63 -0.55 17.54
N ASN A 134 -3.19 -1.80 17.42
CA ASN A 134 -2.93 -2.70 18.54
C ASN A 134 -1.43 -2.83 18.87
N LEU A 135 -0.57 -2.04 18.24
CA LEU A 135 0.81 -1.87 18.68
C LEU A 135 0.80 -1.12 20.02
N ASP A 136 1.48 -1.66 21.02
CA ASP A 136 1.65 -1.00 22.33
C ASP A 136 2.83 -0.01 22.31
N GLU A 137 3.09 0.66 23.43
CA GLU A 137 4.17 1.64 23.55
C GLU A 137 5.58 1.01 23.42
N ARG A 138 5.71 -0.30 23.62
CA ARG A 138 6.96 -1.02 23.42
C ARG A 138 7.27 -1.22 21.94
N GLY A 139 6.25 -1.09 21.07
CA GLY A 139 6.36 -1.33 19.66
C GLY A 139 6.42 -2.83 19.34
N LEU A 140 7.07 -3.18 18.25
CA LEU A 140 7.22 -4.56 17.81
C LEU A 140 8.66 -5.01 17.99
N LEU A 141 8.87 -6.05 18.79
CA LEU A 141 10.19 -6.65 19.07
C LEU A 141 10.32 -8.03 18.41
N THR A 142 11.54 -8.41 18.07
CA THR A 142 11.87 -9.82 17.78
C THR A 142 11.88 -10.64 19.05
N LYS A 143 12.01 -11.99 18.94
CA LYS A 143 12.19 -12.88 20.08
C LYS A 143 13.47 -12.56 20.87
N GLU A 144 14.51 -12.07 20.18
CA GLU A 144 15.78 -11.66 20.76
C GLU A 144 15.77 -10.24 21.31
N GLY A 145 14.62 -9.55 21.31
CA GLY A 145 14.47 -8.20 21.84
C GLY A 145 14.91 -7.08 20.89
N VAL A 146 15.25 -7.39 19.65
CA VAL A 146 15.58 -6.36 18.65
C VAL A 146 14.31 -5.62 18.25
N LYS A 147 14.35 -4.29 18.31
CA LYS A 147 13.20 -3.44 18.00
C LYS A 147 12.98 -3.36 16.49
N LEU A 148 11.84 -3.85 16.01
CA LEU A 148 11.42 -3.80 14.62
C LEU A 148 10.61 -2.54 14.30
N LEU A 149 9.75 -2.12 15.23
CA LEU A 149 8.90 -0.94 15.09
C LEU A 149 8.83 -0.18 16.42
N GLU A 150 8.81 1.14 16.34
CA GLU A 150 8.58 1.99 17.49
C GLU A 150 7.12 1.93 17.96
N GLY A 151 6.90 2.02 19.27
CA GLY A 151 5.58 2.09 19.89
C GLY A 151 5.06 3.52 20.11
N ASP A 152 5.91 4.53 19.85
CA ASP A 152 5.54 5.92 19.93
C ASP A 152 4.46 6.31 18.93
N GLY A 153 3.47 7.07 19.39
CA GLY A 153 2.32 7.44 18.56
C GLY A 153 2.67 8.29 17.34
N GLN A 154 3.63 9.21 17.49
CA GLN A 154 4.10 10.01 16.38
C GLN A 154 4.80 9.14 15.33
N TRP A 155 5.69 8.26 15.75
CA TRP A 155 6.39 7.36 14.86
C TRP A 155 5.43 6.43 14.12
N ILE A 156 4.46 5.82 14.85
CA ILE A 156 3.44 4.94 14.24
C ILE A 156 2.65 5.70 13.18
N TYR A 157 2.27 6.95 13.46
CA TYR A 157 1.54 7.75 12.50
C TYR A 157 2.39 8.13 11.29
N GLU A 158 3.57 8.72 11.50
CA GLU A 158 4.38 9.28 10.44
C GLU A 158 5.12 8.22 9.61
N GLN A 159 5.70 7.21 10.25
CA GLN A 159 6.51 6.19 9.58
C GLN A 159 5.73 4.94 9.20
N LEU A 160 4.76 4.51 10.01
CA LEU A 160 4.02 3.30 9.70
C LEU A 160 2.74 3.59 8.91
N TYR A 161 1.89 4.50 9.39
CA TYR A 161 0.62 4.79 8.73
C TYR A 161 0.79 5.59 7.43
N CYS A 162 1.58 6.66 7.45
CA CYS A 162 1.74 7.53 6.27
C CYS A 162 2.43 6.82 5.09
N GLU A 163 3.29 5.83 5.35
CA GLU A 163 3.85 5.00 4.27
C GLU A 163 2.80 4.17 3.50
N ARG A 164 1.55 4.10 3.98
CA ARG A 164 0.41 3.59 3.22
C ARG A 164 0.25 4.31 1.87
N GLY A 165 0.64 5.57 1.77
CA GLY A 165 0.65 6.33 0.52
C GLY A 165 1.44 5.65 -0.62
N ASN A 166 2.41 4.82 -0.31
CA ASN A 166 3.13 4.01 -1.30
C ASN A 166 2.20 2.98 -1.97
N ALA A 167 1.24 2.40 -1.25
CA ALA A 167 0.25 1.50 -1.82
C ALA A 167 -0.72 2.26 -2.75
N GLU A 168 -1.14 3.46 -2.38
CA GLU A 168 -1.98 4.32 -3.22
C GLU A 168 -1.30 4.67 -4.54
N ASN A 169 0.00 4.99 -4.52
CA ASN A 169 0.78 5.25 -5.73
C ASN A 169 0.85 4.00 -6.64
N ARG A 170 0.96 2.81 -6.06
CA ARG A 170 0.93 1.56 -6.82
C ARG A 170 -0.44 1.27 -7.42
N ILE A 171 -1.51 1.53 -6.68
CA ILE A 171 -2.89 1.44 -7.19
C ILE A 171 -3.08 2.43 -8.34
N LYS A 172 -2.62 3.68 -8.21
CA LYS A 172 -2.65 4.67 -9.30
C LYS A 172 -1.93 4.19 -10.56
N GLN A 173 -0.76 3.56 -10.44
CA GLN A 173 -0.07 2.99 -11.61
C GLN A 173 -0.87 1.86 -12.25
N MET A 174 -1.52 0.99 -11.48
CA MET A 174 -2.40 -0.04 -12.02
C MET A 174 -3.60 0.57 -12.75
N THR A 175 -4.21 1.60 -12.18
CA THR A 175 -5.40 2.26 -12.75
C THR A 175 -5.03 3.09 -13.97
N LEU A 176 -4.06 3.99 -13.88
CA LEU A 176 -3.72 4.93 -14.95
C LEU A 176 -2.88 4.29 -16.05
N ASP A 177 -1.89 3.48 -15.70
CA ASP A 177 -0.94 2.93 -16.67
C ASP A 177 -1.43 1.61 -17.29
N LEU A 178 -2.17 0.79 -16.54
CA LEU A 178 -2.65 -0.52 -16.96
C LEU A 178 -4.17 -0.61 -17.08
N GLN A 179 -4.90 0.47 -16.74
CA GLN A 179 -6.36 0.57 -16.86
C GLN A 179 -7.09 -0.61 -16.18
N CYS A 180 -6.67 -0.96 -14.96
CA CYS A 180 -7.20 -2.11 -14.23
C CYS A 180 -8.65 -1.92 -13.78
N ASP A 181 -9.11 -0.68 -13.65
CA ASP A 181 -10.47 -0.27 -13.28
C ASP A 181 -11.46 -0.30 -14.45
N ARG A 182 -10.99 -0.53 -15.67
CA ARG A 182 -11.83 -0.51 -16.86
C ARG A 182 -12.72 -1.76 -16.92
N THR A 183 -14.01 -1.58 -16.71
CA THR A 183 -15.04 -2.61 -16.90
C THR A 183 -15.60 -2.51 -18.32
N SER A 184 -15.38 -3.52 -19.15
CA SER A 184 -15.76 -3.52 -20.57
C SER A 184 -16.93 -4.44 -20.90
N THR A 185 -17.42 -5.20 -19.91
CA THR A 185 -18.55 -6.11 -20.07
C THR A 185 -19.55 -5.92 -18.91
N HIS A 186 -20.77 -6.41 -19.09
CA HIS A 186 -21.78 -6.46 -18.03
C HIS A 186 -21.57 -7.66 -17.06
N TRP A 187 -20.69 -8.61 -17.40
CA TRP A 187 -20.40 -9.76 -16.55
C TRP A 187 -19.26 -9.44 -15.57
N ILE A 188 -19.55 -9.57 -14.28
CA ILE A 188 -18.57 -9.32 -13.22
C ILE A 188 -17.37 -10.29 -13.31
N SER A 189 -17.61 -11.56 -13.66
CA SER A 189 -16.56 -12.57 -13.83
C SER A 189 -15.56 -12.21 -14.93
N SER A 190 -16.04 -11.71 -16.06
CA SER A 190 -15.17 -11.28 -17.17
C SER A 190 -14.35 -10.04 -16.79
N ASN A 191 -14.96 -9.09 -16.08
CA ASN A 191 -14.25 -7.92 -15.57
C ASN A 191 -13.26 -8.29 -14.45
N GLN A 192 -13.60 -9.28 -13.60
CA GLN A 192 -12.68 -9.83 -12.61
C GLN A 192 -11.45 -10.47 -13.25
N LEU A 193 -11.64 -11.27 -14.29
CA LEU A 193 -10.52 -11.86 -15.05
C LEU A 193 -9.62 -10.79 -15.66
N ARG A 194 -10.21 -9.72 -16.19
CA ARG A 194 -9.47 -8.57 -16.71
C ARG A 194 -8.65 -7.87 -15.63
N LEU A 195 -9.23 -7.65 -14.44
CA LEU A 195 -8.51 -7.10 -13.29
C LEU A 195 -7.31 -7.98 -12.92
N TRP A 196 -7.45 -9.30 -12.92
CA TRP A 196 -6.35 -10.22 -12.67
C TRP A 196 -5.25 -10.12 -13.72
N PHE A 197 -5.58 -10.05 -15.00
CA PHE A 197 -4.56 -9.82 -16.03
C PHE A 197 -3.81 -8.50 -15.83
N SER A 198 -4.50 -7.43 -15.46
CA SER A 198 -3.84 -6.16 -15.14
C SER A 198 -2.95 -6.28 -13.89
N ALA A 199 -3.36 -7.01 -12.87
CA ALA A 199 -2.54 -7.28 -11.69
C ALA A 199 -1.29 -8.11 -12.03
N PHE A 200 -1.42 -9.15 -12.86
CA PHE A 200 -0.26 -9.92 -13.36
C PHE A 200 0.68 -9.06 -14.20
N ALA A 201 0.16 -8.26 -15.11
CA ALA A 201 0.97 -7.34 -15.91
C ALA A 201 1.74 -6.37 -15.02
N TYR A 202 1.09 -5.84 -13.97
CA TYR A 202 1.74 -4.99 -12.98
C TYR A 202 2.88 -5.72 -12.25
N LEU A 203 2.65 -6.95 -11.81
CA LEU A 203 3.68 -7.75 -11.13
C LEU A 203 4.88 -8.03 -12.05
N LEU A 204 4.63 -8.37 -13.31
CA LEU A 204 5.71 -8.59 -14.30
C LEU A 204 6.51 -7.31 -14.54
N LEU A 205 5.87 -6.17 -14.68
CA LEU A 205 6.53 -4.88 -14.83
C LEU A 205 7.32 -4.46 -13.59
N GLU A 206 6.79 -4.72 -12.39
CA GLU A 206 7.50 -4.50 -11.13
C GLU A 206 8.77 -5.36 -11.04
N ARG A 207 8.68 -6.63 -11.42
CA ARG A 207 9.83 -7.53 -11.45
C ARG A 207 10.85 -7.11 -12.53
N LEU A 208 10.36 -6.76 -13.72
CA LEU A 208 11.20 -6.22 -14.79
C LEU A 208 11.97 -4.98 -14.29
N ARG A 209 11.30 -4.06 -13.62
CA ARG A 209 11.92 -2.88 -13.04
C ARG A 209 12.95 -3.22 -11.97
N ALA A 210 12.57 -4.04 -11.00
CA ALA A 210 13.39 -4.35 -9.84
C ALA A 210 14.64 -5.21 -10.17
N LEU A 211 14.52 -6.12 -11.13
CA LEU A 211 15.57 -7.06 -11.50
C LEU A 211 16.32 -6.61 -12.75
N GLY A 212 15.59 -6.31 -13.80
CA GLY A 212 16.17 -5.99 -15.10
C GLY A 212 16.68 -4.56 -15.23
N LEU A 213 15.91 -3.58 -14.73
CA LEU A 213 16.19 -2.16 -14.94
C LEU A 213 16.96 -1.49 -13.78
N LYS A 214 17.38 -2.24 -12.77
CA LYS A 214 18.16 -1.73 -11.64
C LYS A 214 19.47 -1.08 -12.16
N GLY A 215 19.80 0.12 -11.68
CA GLY A 215 21.00 0.87 -12.10
C GLY A 215 20.93 1.43 -13.53
N THR A 216 19.76 1.40 -14.17
CA THR A 216 19.50 2.13 -15.44
C THR A 216 18.70 3.40 -15.16
N GLU A 217 18.59 4.28 -16.14
CA GLU A 217 17.75 5.48 -16.06
C GLU A 217 16.26 5.18 -15.84
N LEU A 218 15.83 3.95 -16.03
CA LEU A 218 14.44 3.48 -15.83
C LEU A 218 14.19 2.77 -14.49
N GLU A 219 15.17 2.70 -13.60
CA GLU A 219 15.05 2.03 -12.30
C GLU A 219 13.87 2.54 -11.48
N ARG A 220 13.59 3.85 -11.55
CA ARG A 220 12.48 4.49 -10.83
C ARG A 220 11.31 4.88 -11.72
N ALA A 221 11.30 4.43 -12.97
CA ALA A 221 10.26 4.81 -13.93
C ALA A 221 8.88 4.24 -13.55
N ALA A 222 7.81 4.98 -13.87
CA ALA A 222 6.44 4.51 -13.76
C ALA A 222 6.16 3.37 -14.76
N MET A 223 5.15 2.54 -14.48
CA MET A 223 4.82 1.37 -15.31
C MET A 223 4.47 1.75 -16.74
N GLY A 224 3.75 2.86 -16.94
CA GLY A 224 3.45 3.40 -18.28
C GLY A 224 4.70 3.76 -19.05
N THR A 225 5.69 4.36 -18.40
CA THR A 225 6.99 4.70 -19.03
C THR A 225 7.76 3.45 -19.45
N ILE A 226 7.84 2.42 -18.58
CA ILE A 226 8.50 1.16 -18.90
C ILE A 226 7.80 0.50 -20.09
N ARG A 227 6.47 0.41 -20.06
CA ARG A 227 5.67 -0.14 -21.14
C ARG A 227 5.95 0.55 -22.47
N LEU A 228 5.98 1.88 -22.48
CA LEU A 228 6.18 2.65 -23.72
C LEU A 228 7.63 2.65 -24.20
N ARG A 229 8.59 2.65 -23.27
CA ARG A 229 10.00 2.81 -23.63
C ARG A 229 10.79 1.53 -23.75
N ILE A 230 10.35 0.44 -23.11
CA ILE A 230 11.07 -0.87 -23.15
C ILE A 230 10.29 -1.94 -23.89
N LEU A 231 8.96 -2.01 -23.72
CA LEU A 231 8.17 -3.07 -24.36
C LEU A 231 7.64 -2.68 -25.73
N LYS A 232 7.40 -1.39 -25.97
CA LYS A 232 6.85 -0.90 -27.24
C LYS A 232 7.95 -0.46 -28.17
N VAL A 233 8.80 -1.40 -28.57
CA VAL A 233 9.91 -1.17 -29.50
C VAL A 233 9.53 -1.68 -30.89
N ALA A 234 9.81 -0.88 -31.93
CA ALA A 234 9.60 -1.31 -33.31
C ALA A 234 10.55 -2.46 -33.65
N ALA A 235 10.02 -3.49 -34.30
CA ALA A 235 10.78 -4.67 -34.69
C ALA A 235 10.37 -5.16 -36.07
N HIS A 236 11.33 -5.69 -36.80
CA HIS A 236 11.12 -6.48 -38.03
C HIS A 236 11.14 -7.96 -37.65
N VAL A 237 10.03 -8.65 -37.91
CA VAL A 237 9.91 -10.09 -37.65
C VAL A 237 10.01 -10.87 -38.96
N GLN A 238 10.98 -11.77 -39.01
CA GLN A 238 11.17 -12.68 -40.15
C GLN A 238 10.98 -14.12 -39.65
N VAL A 239 10.01 -14.81 -40.23
CA VAL A 239 9.70 -16.20 -39.90
C VAL A 239 10.27 -17.11 -41.01
N SER A 240 11.03 -18.13 -40.63
CA SER A 240 11.45 -19.23 -41.46
C SER A 240 10.92 -20.54 -40.90
N VAL A 241 11.02 -21.64 -41.67
CA VAL A 241 10.55 -22.98 -41.27
C VAL A 241 11.14 -23.43 -39.90
N ARG A 242 12.35 -22.97 -39.55
CA ARG A 242 13.07 -23.43 -38.34
C ARG A 242 13.33 -22.34 -37.33
N ARG A 243 13.17 -21.04 -37.65
CA ARG A 243 13.58 -19.93 -36.79
C ARG A 243 12.69 -18.70 -36.98
N VAL A 244 12.47 -17.98 -35.90
CA VAL A 244 11.90 -16.65 -35.91
C VAL A 244 13.00 -15.65 -35.55
N TYR A 245 13.27 -14.70 -36.44
CA TYR A 245 14.21 -13.62 -36.22
C TYR A 245 13.43 -12.34 -35.84
N VAL A 246 13.73 -11.76 -34.71
CA VAL A 246 13.18 -10.47 -34.29
C VAL A 246 14.33 -9.45 -34.28
N ARG A 247 14.32 -8.54 -35.24
CA ARG A 247 15.31 -7.48 -35.33
C ARG A 247 14.72 -6.19 -34.81
N LEU A 248 15.21 -5.72 -33.66
CA LEU A 248 14.79 -4.46 -33.05
C LEU A 248 15.37 -3.28 -33.85
N CYS A 249 14.68 -2.13 -33.80
CA CYS A 249 15.11 -0.90 -34.46
C CYS A 249 16.50 -0.48 -34.00
N SER A 250 17.42 -0.26 -34.90
CA SER A 250 18.80 0.18 -34.60
C SER A 250 18.87 1.62 -34.08
N ALA A 251 17.86 2.44 -34.33
CA ALA A 251 17.76 3.81 -33.84
C ALA A 251 17.06 3.88 -32.47
N PHE A 252 16.80 2.73 -31.81
CA PHE A 252 16.17 2.70 -30.50
C PHE A 252 17.10 3.33 -29.44
N PRO A 253 16.68 4.42 -28.76
CA PRO A 253 17.59 5.22 -27.91
C PRO A 253 18.01 4.51 -26.62
N LEU A 254 17.24 3.53 -26.13
CA LEU A 254 17.49 2.80 -24.87
C LEU A 254 18.09 1.41 -25.10
N GLN A 255 18.89 1.23 -26.16
CA GLN A 255 19.49 -0.07 -26.48
C GLN A 255 20.30 -0.66 -25.34
N GLU A 256 21.09 0.17 -24.65
CA GLU A 256 21.94 -0.31 -23.56
C GLU A 256 21.11 -0.73 -22.35
N ALA A 257 20.11 0.06 -21.96
CA ALA A 257 19.19 -0.32 -20.89
C ALA A 257 18.43 -1.63 -21.22
N PHE A 258 18.03 -1.82 -22.49
CA PHE A 258 17.39 -3.05 -22.96
C PHE A 258 18.33 -4.25 -22.87
N ARG A 259 19.58 -4.12 -23.35
CA ARG A 259 20.58 -5.18 -23.27
C ARG A 259 20.97 -5.54 -21.84
N GLN A 260 21.11 -4.56 -20.99
CA GLN A 260 21.37 -4.79 -19.56
C GLN A 260 20.20 -5.52 -18.89
N CYS A 261 18.99 -5.12 -19.19
CA CYS A 261 17.78 -5.78 -18.72
C CYS A 261 17.74 -7.25 -19.15
N GLN A 262 17.97 -7.52 -20.43
CA GLN A 262 18.00 -8.88 -20.98
C GLN A 262 19.05 -9.74 -20.27
N ARG A 263 20.32 -9.29 -20.22
CA ARG A 263 21.41 -10.01 -19.56
C ARG A 263 21.10 -10.37 -18.10
N ARG A 264 20.50 -9.44 -17.35
CA ARG A 264 20.14 -9.69 -15.96
C ARG A 264 19.01 -10.70 -15.82
N LEU A 265 18.01 -10.64 -16.67
CA LEU A 265 16.91 -11.61 -16.65
C LEU A 265 17.35 -13.02 -17.06
N GLU A 266 18.30 -13.17 -17.99
CA GLU A 266 18.88 -14.45 -18.37
C GLU A 266 19.56 -15.15 -17.19
N VAL A 267 20.29 -14.41 -16.35
CA VAL A 267 20.90 -14.97 -15.11
C VAL A 267 19.86 -15.55 -14.16
N PHE A 268 18.68 -14.92 -14.04
CA PHE A 268 17.58 -15.43 -13.20
C PHE A 268 16.82 -16.61 -13.83
N ALA A 269 16.90 -16.80 -15.13
CA ALA A 269 16.22 -17.90 -15.84
C ALA A 269 17.04 -19.20 -15.85
N THR A 270 18.35 -19.11 -15.60
CA THR A 270 19.30 -20.24 -15.65
C THR A 270 19.74 -20.76 -14.28
N GLY A 271 19.34 -20.13 -13.18
CA GLY A 271 19.57 -20.54 -11.79
C GLY A 271 18.28 -20.92 -11.10
#